data_5986e1c7d75df410c8cd8185d345bea0
#
_entry.id   5986e1c7d75df410c8cd8185d345bea0
#
_cell.length_a   1.000
_cell.length_b   1.000
_cell.length_c   1.000
_cell.angle_alpha   90.00
_cell.angle_beta   90.00
_cell.angle_gamma   90.00
#
_symmetry.space_group_name_H-M   'P 1'
#
loop_
_entity.id
_entity.type
_entity.pdbx_description
1 polymer ?
#
loop_
_entity_poly.entity_id
_entity_poly.type
_entity_poly.pdbx_seq_one_letter_code
_entity_poly.pdbx_strand_id
1 'polypeptide(L)'
;TGLLLPKNHKGKVPSSYGSLGGTFKARLSENTLKAGTLMPKIPTVSSGDGRLIPQTFTGVHINSQEIENLTANIGRLGRMKQRNSTNDAPILLNGFSGNQGKRKNKSTRSNPTETSKFDFAGVNYNWGDTGLSTGYNFANFDGAYKQHIVNGVYTLAIDDSQSLKADLRYAKTSEDAKSGIDNKAISSML
;
A
#
# COMPACT_ATOMS: atom_id res chain seq x y z
N THR A 1 -17.67 0.86 18.39
CA THR A 1 -16.66 0.13 19.19
C THR A 1 -15.87 -0.89 18.38
N GLY A 2 -16.43 -1.64 17.42
CA GLY A 2 -15.69 -2.59 16.58
C GLY A 2 -14.70 -1.97 15.59
N LEU A 3 -14.59 -0.65 15.52
CA LEU A 3 -13.64 0.07 14.69
C LEU A 3 -12.28 0.29 15.36
N LEU A 4 -12.23 0.31 16.69
CA LEU A 4 -11.02 0.60 17.46
C LEU A 4 -10.36 -0.66 18.02
N LEU A 5 -11.15 -1.60 18.46
CA LEU A 5 -10.69 -2.80 19.14
C LEU A 5 -11.23 -4.05 18.43
N PRO A 6 -10.46 -5.15 18.42
CA PRO A 6 -10.95 -6.42 17.91
C PRO A 6 -12.14 -6.89 18.74
N LYS A 7 -13.07 -7.60 18.11
CA LYS A 7 -14.18 -8.27 18.78
C LYS A 7 -14.05 -9.78 18.56
N ASN A 8 -14.34 -10.55 19.59
CA ASN A 8 -14.46 -11.99 19.46
C ASN A 8 -15.77 -12.35 18.73
N HIS A 9 -15.96 -13.64 18.41
CA HIS A 9 -17.17 -14.14 17.73
C HIS A 9 -18.47 -13.91 18.51
N LYS A 10 -18.39 -13.62 19.81
CA LYS A 10 -19.54 -13.23 20.67
C LYS A 10 -19.77 -11.72 20.68
N GLY A 11 -19.04 -10.94 19.87
CA GLY A 11 -19.15 -9.48 19.81
C GLY A 11 -18.57 -8.73 21.01
N LYS A 12 -17.92 -9.41 21.95
CA LYS A 12 -17.27 -8.81 23.11
C LYS A 12 -15.83 -8.41 22.78
N VAL A 13 -15.38 -7.30 23.35
CA VAL A 13 -13.99 -6.86 23.27
C VAL A 13 -13.19 -7.62 24.33
N PRO A 14 -12.06 -8.26 23.97
CA PRO A 14 -11.19 -8.89 24.95
C PRO A 14 -10.55 -7.86 25.86
N SER A 15 -10.20 -8.25 27.07
CA SER A 15 -9.52 -7.39 28.07
C SER A 15 -8.09 -7.02 27.65
N SER A 16 -7.49 -7.87 26.82
CA SER A 16 -6.16 -7.65 26.25
C SER A 16 -6.10 -8.18 24.83
N TYR A 17 -5.32 -7.54 23.98
CA TYR A 17 -5.00 -8.04 22.66
C TYR A 17 -3.60 -7.57 22.27
N GLY A 18 -2.92 -8.40 21.51
CA GLY A 18 -1.56 -8.13 21.04
C GLY A 18 -1.37 -8.69 19.65
N SER A 19 -0.29 -8.30 19.03
CA SER A 19 0.13 -8.82 17.73
C SER A 19 1.64 -8.94 17.72
N LEU A 20 2.12 -10.13 17.35
CA LEU A 20 3.52 -10.38 17.09
C LEU A 20 3.75 -10.36 15.57
N GLY A 21 4.79 -9.68 15.12
CA GLY A 21 5.25 -9.68 13.76
C GLY A 21 6.78 -9.75 13.73
N GLY A 22 7.32 -10.49 12.76
CA GLY A 22 8.76 -10.59 12.54
C GLY A 22 9.11 -10.14 11.13
N THR A 23 10.22 -9.38 10.98
CA THR A 23 10.74 -8.96 9.69
C THR A 23 12.20 -9.37 9.58
N PHE A 24 12.51 -10.18 8.57
CA PHE A 24 13.87 -10.39 8.13
C PHE A 24 14.30 -9.21 7.25
N LYS A 25 15.46 -8.64 7.52
CA LYS A 25 16.03 -7.56 6.73
C LYS A 25 17.47 -7.92 6.36
N ALA A 26 17.78 -7.93 5.07
CA ALA A 26 19.13 -8.05 4.53
C ALA A 26 19.46 -6.81 3.72
N ARG A 27 20.70 -6.33 3.83
CA ARG A 27 21.24 -5.25 3.00
C ARG A 27 22.50 -5.74 2.30
N LEU A 28 22.56 -5.52 1.00
CA LEU A 28 23.71 -5.77 0.16
C LEU A 28 23.92 -4.54 -0.72
N SER A 29 25.07 -3.86 -0.52
CA SER A 29 25.29 -2.55 -1.12
C SER A 29 24.15 -1.58 -0.79
N GLU A 30 23.57 -0.91 -1.76
CA GLU A 30 22.40 -0.03 -1.59
C GLU A 30 21.06 -0.75 -1.85
N ASN A 31 21.07 -2.09 -1.86
CA ASN A 31 19.86 -2.89 -1.97
C ASN A 31 19.41 -3.37 -0.59
N THR A 32 18.15 -3.21 -0.27
CA THR A 32 17.53 -3.69 0.96
C THR A 32 16.39 -4.64 0.65
N LEU A 33 16.53 -5.89 1.10
CA LEU A 33 15.46 -6.89 1.10
C LEU A 33 14.80 -6.91 2.48
N LYS A 34 13.47 -6.90 2.50
CA LYS A 34 12.66 -7.12 3.70
C LYS A 34 11.66 -8.24 3.42
N ALA A 35 11.55 -9.22 4.32
CA ALA A 35 10.61 -10.33 4.22
C ALA A 35 9.94 -10.58 5.57
N GLY A 36 8.65 -10.88 5.57
CA GLY A 36 7.84 -11.10 6.76
C GLY A 36 6.80 -10.02 6.98
N THR A 37 6.68 -9.49 8.20
CA THR A 37 5.70 -8.45 8.54
C THR A 37 6.21 -7.08 8.12
N LEU A 38 5.51 -6.44 7.20
CA LEU A 38 5.91 -5.19 6.56
C LEU A 38 4.90 -4.08 6.84
N MET A 39 5.39 -2.84 6.86
CA MET A 39 4.58 -1.62 6.87
C MET A 39 4.98 -0.76 5.66
N PRO A 40 4.51 -1.11 4.45
CA PRO A 40 4.86 -0.34 3.25
C PRO A 40 4.30 1.08 3.33
N LYS A 41 5.07 2.03 2.78
CA LYS A 41 4.69 3.42 2.54
C LYS A 41 5.12 3.81 1.13
N ILE A 42 4.42 3.30 0.15
CA ILE A 42 4.66 3.55 -1.28
C ILE A 42 3.36 4.03 -1.94
N PRO A 43 3.41 4.71 -3.09
CA PRO A 43 2.21 5.28 -3.71
C PRO A 43 1.07 4.30 -3.96
N THR A 44 1.38 3.04 -4.23
CA THR A 44 0.39 1.99 -4.54
C THR A 44 -0.15 1.28 -3.32
N VAL A 45 0.58 1.26 -2.20
CA VAL A 45 0.13 0.67 -0.94
C VAL A 45 0.75 1.37 0.26
N SER A 46 -0.09 1.77 1.20
CA SER A 46 0.34 2.42 2.43
C SER A 46 -0.33 1.78 3.64
N SER A 47 0.49 1.43 4.63
CA SER A 47 0.00 0.95 5.93
C SER A 47 -0.65 2.06 6.72
N GLY A 48 -1.86 1.81 7.23
CA GLY A 48 -2.50 2.71 8.17
C GLY A 48 -1.91 2.56 9.57
N ASP A 49 -1.31 3.62 10.10
CA ASP A 49 -0.62 3.63 11.40
C ASP A 49 -1.30 4.51 12.48
N GLY A 50 -2.42 5.15 12.16
CA GLY A 50 -3.14 6.05 13.07
C GLY A 50 -3.87 5.37 14.24
N ARG A 51 -3.48 4.17 14.67
CA ARG A 51 -4.06 3.44 15.80
C ARG A 51 -2.98 2.73 16.62
N LEU A 52 -3.35 2.29 17.83
CA LEU A 52 -2.45 1.58 18.75
C LEU A 52 -1.77 0.36 18.11
N ILE A 53 -2.52 -0.43 17.34
CA ILE A 53 -1.95 -1.48 16.49
C ILE A 53 -2.05 -1.03 15.03
N PRO A 54 -0.93 -0.82 14.34
CA PRO A 54 -0.93 -0.43 12.94
C PRO A 54 -1.38 -1.57 12.04
N GLN A 55 -1.84 -1.22 10.85
CA GLN A 55 -2.03 -2.18 9.77
C GLN A 55 -0.68 -2.70 9.30
N THR A 56 -0.56 -4.01 9.15
CA THR A 56 0.65 -4.65 8.64
C THR A 56 0.31 -5.58 7.48
N PHE A 57 1.32 -5.83 6.65
CA PHE A 57 1.23 -6.76 5.54
C PHE A 57 2.29 -7.85 5.70
N THR A 58 2.01 -9.04 5.22
CA THR A 58 2.97 -10.13 5.15
C THR A 58 3.40 -10.33 3.71
N GLY A 59 4.71 -10.28 3.46
CA GLY A 59 5.24 -10.39 2.11
C GLY A 59 6.72 -10.13 2.00
N VAL A 60 7.15 -9.75 0.80
CA VAL A 60 8.55 -9.43 0.45
C VAL A 60 8.60 -8.08 -0.24
N HIS A 61 9.59 -7.27 0.09
CA HIS A 61 9.86 -5.97 -0.50
C HIS A 61 11.36 -5.79 -0.70
N ILE A 62 11.75 -5.43 -1.90
CA ILE A 62 13.11 -5.04 -2.27
C ILE A 62 13.08 -3.56 -2.62
N ASN A 63 13.97 -2.81 -1.99
CA ASN A 63 14.28 -1.42 -2.33
C ASN A 63 15.72 -1.35 -2.81
N SER A 64 15.95 -0.69 -3.93
CA SER A 64 17.27 -0.47 -4.52
C SER A 64 17.53 1.02 -4.72
N GLN A 65 18.73 1.45 -4.32
CA GLN A 65 19.28 2.79 -4.54
C GLN A 65 20.70 2.70 -5.16
N GLU A 66 20.96 1.61 -5.88
CA GLU A 66 22.26 1.30 -6.47
C GLU A 66 22.66 2.30 -7.59
N ILE A 67 21.68 2.89 -8.22
CA ILE A 67 21.90 3.90 -9.26
C ILE A 67 21.65 5.27 -8.63
N GLU A 68 22.61 6.16 -8.81
CA GLU A 68 22.54 7.53 -8.31
C GLU A 68 21.25 8.21 -8.76
N ASN A 69 20.60 8.92 -7.85
CA ASN A 69 19.32 9.60 -8.06
C ASN A 69 18.13 8.70 -8.43
N LEU A 70 18.31 7.39 -8.51
CA LEU A 70 17.24 6.43 -8.79
C LEU A 70 16.90 5.59 -7.56
N THR A 71 15.62 5.57 -7.21
CA THR A 71 15.09 4.64 -6.21
C THR A 71 14.12 3.69 -6.88
N ALA A 72 14.38 2.39 -6.80
CA ALA A 72 13.50 1.34 -7.31
C ALA A 72 12.91 0.51 -6.16
N ASN A 73 11.66 0.12 -6.30
CA ASN A 73 10.92 -0.71 -5.35
C ASN A 73 10.22 -1.83 -6.12
N ILE A 74 10.30 -3.04 -5.60
CA ILE A 74 9.52 -4.18 -6.09
C ILE A 74 9.13 -5.07 -4.92
N GLY A 75 7.94 -5.66 -4.99
CA GLY A 75 7.53 -6.57 -3.96
C GLY A 75 6.22 -7.28 -4.22
N ARG A 76 5.93 -8.22 -3.32
CA ARG A 76 4.68 -8.95 -3.26
C ARG A 76 4.19 -9.04 -1.83
N LEU A 77 2.91 -8.75 -1.64
CA LEU A 77 2.20 -8.90 -0.38
C LEU A 77 1.13 -9.97 -0.55
N GLY A 78 1.04 -10.88 0.41
CA GLY A 78 0.09 -12.00 0.35
C GLY A 78 -1.03 -11.92 1.37
N ARG A 79 -0.78 -11.28 2.50
CA ARG A 79 -1.73 -11.18 3.60
C ARG A 79 -1.66 -9.82 4.24
N MET A 80 -2.72 -9.46 4.96
CA MET A 80 -2.72 -8.26 5.79
C MET A 80 -3.38 -8.49 7.14
N LYS A 81 -2.92 -7.77 8.13
CA LYS A 81 -3.57 -7.63 9.42
C LYS A 81 -4.13 -6.22 9.53
N GLN A 82 -5.42 -6.12 9.74
CA GLN A 82 -6.09 -4.83 9.91
C GLN A 82 -5.82 -4.23 11.28
N ARG A 83 -5.98 -2.90 11.41
CA ARG A 83 -5.79 -2.13 12.65
C ARG A 83 -6.69 -2.54 13.82
N ASN A 84 -7.79 -3.23 13.54
CA ASN A 84 -8.78 -3.72 14.51
C ASN A 84 -8.83 -5.24 14.59
N SER A 85 -7.78 -5.92 14.16
CA SER A 85 -7.68 -7.39 14.13
C SER A 85 -6.31 -7.84 14.61
N THR A 86 -6.25 -9.00 15.22
CA THR A 86 -5.02 -9.72 15.56
C THR A 86 -4.70 -10.82 14.55
N ASN A 87 -5.61 -11.07 13.59
CA ASN A 87 -5.49 -12.14 12.62
C ASN A 87 -5.01 -11.63 11.27
N ASP A 88 -4.11 -12.40 10.65
CA ASP A 88 -3.76 -12.25 9.24
C ASP A 88 -4.89 -12.80 8.36
N ALA A 89 -5.24 -12.03 7.35
CA ALA A 89 -6.28 -12.36 6.37
C ALA A 89 -5.78 -12.05 4.96
N PRO A 90 -6.46 -12.50 3.89
CA PRO A 90 -6.22 -11.99 2.54
C PRO A 90 -6.30 -10.46 2.51
N ILE A 91 -5.61 -9.85 1.56
CA ILE A 91 -5.61 -8.39 1.40
C ILE A 91 -6.97 -7.95 0.90
N LEU A 92 -7.59 -7.03 1.63
CA LEU A 92 -8.91 -6.48 1.29
C LEU A 92 -8.77 -5.15 0.56
N LEU A 93 -9.52 -4.99 -0.51
CA LEU A 93 -9.66 -3.72 -1.20
C LEU A 93 -10.39 -2.71 -0.29
N ASN A 94 -9.86 -1.49 -0.18
CA ASN A 94 -10.41 -0.37 0.59
C ASN A 94 -10.51 -0.55 2.10
N GLY A 95 -9.77 -1.47 2.68
CA GLY A 95 -9.80 -1.65 4.13
C GLY A 95 -11.20 -1.87 4.69
N PHE A 96 -12.12 -2.38 3.89
CA PHE A 96 -13.44 -2.74 4.35
C PHE A 96 -13.30 -3.81 5.43
N SER A 97 -13.29 -3.34 6.64
CA SER A 97 -13.54 -4.14 7.82
C SER A 97 -14.80 -4.95 7.57
N GLY A 98 -14.68 -6.26 7.59
CA GLY A 98 -15.73 -7.22 7.25
C GLY A 98 -16.99 -7.15 8.12
N ASN A 99 -17.72 -6.07 7.97
CA ASN A 99 -19.13 -5.94 8.30
C ASN A 99 -19.93 -5.61 7.03
N GLN A 100 -19.53 -6.20 5.93
CA GLN A 100 -20.45 -6.41 4.83
C GLN A 100 -21.44 -7.47 5.32
N GLY A 101 -22.58 -6.97 5.79
CA GLY A 101 -23.72 -7.80 6.14
C GLY A 101 -23.91 -8.83 5.03
N LYS A 102 -24.15 -10.06 5.44
CA LYS A 102 -24.46 -11.24 4.64
C LYS A 102 -25.29 -10.84 3.40
N ARG A 103 -24.64 -10.46 2.31
CA ARG A 103 -25.27 -10.55 1.01
C ARG A 103 -25.36 -12.03 0.68
N LYS A 104 -26.52 -12.60 1.04
CA LYS A 104 -26.98 -13.89 0.55
C LYS A 104 -27.14 -13.78 -0.98
N ASN A 105 -26.04 -13.89 -1.70
CA ASN A 105 -26.08 -14.36 -3.09
C ASN A 105 -24.92 -15.30 -3.27
N LYS A 106 -25.27 -16.55 -3.10
CA LYS A 106 -24.52 -17.75 -3.41
C LYS A 106 -24.35 -17.82 -4.92
N SER A 107 -23.36 -17.15 -5.44
CA SER A 107 -22.85 -17.38 -6.78
C SER A 107 -21.35 -17.50 -6.66
N THR A 108 -20.89 -18.67 -6.95
CA THR A 108 -19.53 -19.14 -7.12
C THR A 108 -18.70 -18.20 -7.97
N ARG A 109 -18.09 -17.19 -7.34
CA ARG A 109 -16.97 -16.43 -7.91
C ARG A 109 -16.18 -15.81 -6.78
N SER A 110 -14.84 -15.93 -6.85
CA SER A 110 -13.88 -15.25 -6.02
C SER A 110 -14.36 -13.83 -5.70
N ASN A 111 -14.40 -13.51 -4.43
CA ASN A 111 -14.82 -12.19 -3.98
C ASN A 111 -13.81 -11.16 -4.54
N PRO A 112 -14.17 -10.29 -5.49
CA PRO A 112 -13.21 -9.40 -6.15
C PRO A 112 -12.63 -8.34 -5.22
N THR A 113 -13.00 -8.38 -3.95
CA THR A 113 -12.57 -7.44 -2.93
C THR A 113 -11.42 -7.96 -2.08
N GLU A 114 -10.95 -9.19 -2.29
CA GLU A 114 -9.83 -9.76 -1.53
C GLU A 114 -8.86 -10.51 -2.44
N THR A 115 -7.57 -10.46 -2.10
CA THR A 115 -6.52 -11.21 -2.80
C THR A 115 -5.45 -11.72 -1.84
N SER A 116 -4.79 -12.81 -2.24
CA SER A 116 -3.54 -13.28 -1.64
C SER A 116 -2.31 -12.92 -2.48
N LYS A 117 -2.50 -12.12 -3.54
CA LYS A 117 -1.44 -11.67 -4.43
C LYS A 117 -1.61 -10.19 -4.75
N PHE A 118 -0.81 -9.36 -4.11
CA PHE A 118 -0.67 -7.95 -4.44
C PHE A 118 0.77 -7.71 -4.85
N ASP A 119 0.99 -7.52 -6.14
CA ASP A 119 2.31 -7.23 -6.70
C ASP A 119 2.45 -5.73 -6.92
N PHE A 120 3.63 -5.19 -6.64
CA PHE A 120 3.94 -3.80 -6.89
C PHE A 120 5.37 -3.63 -7.39
N ALA A 121 5.55 -2.63 -8.22
CA ALA A 121 6.85 -2.16 -8.68
C ALA A 121 6.80 -0.63 -8.84
N GLY A 122 7.92 0.04 -8.62
CA GLY A 122 7.99 1.48 -8.80
C GLY A 122 9.40 1.97 -8.92
N VAL A 123 9.57 3.05 -9.65
CA VAL A 123 10.82 3.78 -9.79
C VAL A 123 10.57 5.26 -9.58
N ASN A 124 11.51 5.93 -8.90
CA ASN A 124 11.52 7.37 -8.73
C ASN A 124 12.92 7.86 -9.10
N TYR A 125 12.98 8.93 -9.88
CA TYR A 125 14.22 9.56 -10.32
C TYR A 125 14.25 11.03 -9.92
N ASN A 126 15.32 11.44 -9.28
CA ASN A 126 15.60 12.82 -8.93
C ASN A 126 16.51 13.42 -10.02
N TRP A 127 16.07 14.53 -10.61
CA TRP A 127 16.81 15.20 -11.70
C TRP A 127 17.90 16.14 -11.16
N GLY A 128 18.61 15.69 -10.13
CA GLY A 128 19.70 16.44 -9.51
C GLY A 128 19.26 17.81 -8.99
N ASP A 129 20.04 18.84 -9.30
CA ASP A 129 19.83 20.20 -8.79
C ASP A 129 18.63 20.94 -9.42
N THR A 130 17.88 20.30 -10.30
CA THR A 130 16.70 20.92 -10.94
C THR A 130 15.51 21.09 -10.00
N GLY A 131 15.53 20.44 -8.84
CA GLY A 131 14.38 20.39 -7.92
C GLY A 131 13.23 19.51 -8.42
N LEU A 132 13.39 18.85 -9.59
CA LEU A 132 12.38 17.97 -10.16
C LEU A 132 12.61 16.52 -9.72
N SER A 133 11.54 15.83 -9.34
CA SER A 133 11.52 14.40 -9.13
C SER A 133 10.35 13.79 -9.90
N THR A 134 10.59 12.71 -10.60
CA THR A 134 9.55 12.00 -11.36
C THR A 134 9.48 10.55 -10.92
N GLY A 135 8.29 9.97 -11.00
CA GLY A 135 8.11 8.59 -10.61
C GLY A 135 7.05 7.87 -11.42
N TYR A 136 7.23 6.56 -11.54
CA TYR A 136 6.26 5.65 -12.08
C TYR A 136 6.06 4.48 -11.12
N ASN A 137 4.81 4.14 -10.81
CA ASN A 137 4.47 3.05 -9.92
C ASN A 137 3.38 2.18 -10.55
N PHE A 138 3.54 0.89 -10.42
CA PHE A 138 2.60 -0.12 -10.87
C PHE A 138 2.16 -0.98 -9.69
N ALA A 139 0.88 -1.35 -9.67
CA ALA A 139 0.35 -2.36 -8.76
C ALA A 139 -0.62 -3.28 -9.48
N ASN A 140 -0.60 -4.54 -9.10
CA ASN A 140 -1.54 -5.55 -9.52
C ASN A 140 -2.20 -6.18 -8.29
N PHE A 141 -3.47 -5.88 -8.09
CA PHE A 141 -4.33 -6.57 -7.13
C PHE A 141 -5.01 -7.71 -7.88
N ASP A 142 -4.45 -8.92 -7.76
CA ASP A 142 -4.88 -10.09 -8.52
C ASP A 142 -6.39 -10.34 -8.36
N GLY A 143 -7.09 -10.41 -9.47
CA GLY A 143 -8.54 -10.58 -9.53
C GLY A 143 -9.39 -9.32 -9.31
N ALA A 144 -8.78 -8.15 -9.12
CA ALA A 144 -9.52 -6.92 -8.94
C ALA A 144 -9.09 -5.80 -9.89
N TYR A 145 -7.84 -5.36 -9.85
CA TYR A 145 -7.39 -4.25 -10.70
C TYR A 145 -5.88 -4.24 -10.94
N LYS A 146 -5.49 -3.56 -12.02
CA LYS A 146 -4.13 -3.10 -12.28
C LYS A 146 -4.10 -1.59 -12.24
N GLN A 147 -3.12 -1.03 -11.56
CA GLN A 147 -2.99 0.41 -11.36
C GLN A 147 -1.63 0.91 -11.83
N HIS A 148 -1.65 2.03 -12.54
CA HIS A 148 -0.49 2.77 -12.99
C HIS A 148 -0.56 4.18 -12.40
N ILE A 149 0.51 4.61 -11.74
CA ILE A 149 0.62 5.95 -11.16
C ILE A 149 1.88 6.60 -11.72
N VAL A 150 1.71 7.76 -12.34
CA VAL A 150 2.81 8.65 -12.73
C VAL A 150 2.75 9.86 -11.80
N ASN A 151 3.89 10.26 -11.27
CA ASN A 151 3.99 11.45 -10.43
C ASN A 151 5.16 12.30 -10.81
N GLY A 152 5.00 13.62 -10.65
CA GLY A 152 6.03 14.61 -10.75
C GLY A 152 5.96 15.54 -9.57
N VAL A 153 7.10 15.80 -8.94
CA VAL A 153 7.22 16.74 -7.84
C VAL A 153 8.28 17.74 -8.21
N TYR A 154 7.94 19.02 -8.17
CA TYR A 154 8.88 20.11 -8.40
C TYR A 154 8.98 20.94 -7.12
N THR A 155 10.22 21.17 -6.69
CA THR A 155 10.52 22.01 -5.52
C THR A 155 11.36 23.18 -5.96
N LEU A 156 10.80 24.38 -5.89
CA LEU A 156 11.48 25.64 -6.13
C LEU A 156 11.93 26.24 -4.81
N ALA A 157 13.23 26.34 -4.59
CA ALA A 157 13.78 27.12 -3.50
C ALA A 157 13.63 28.60 -3.84
N ILE A 158 12.98 29.38 -2.95
CA ILE A 158 12.79 30.83 -3.11
C ILE A 158 13.92 31.55 -2.37
N ASP A 159 14.18 31.13 -1.15
CA ASP A 159 15.31 31.59 -0.32
C ASP A 159 15.72 30.48 0.66
N ASP A 160 16.66 30.75 1.58
CA ASP A 160 17.18 29.77 2.56
C ASP A 160 16.12 29.25 3.54
N SER A 161 14.98 29.91 3.64
CA SER A 161 13.89 29.58 4.58
C SER A 161 12.57 29.20 3.92
N GLN A 162 12.43 29.49 2.62
CA GLN A 162 11.17 29.31 1.90
C GLN A 162 11.34 28.48 0.62
N SER A 163 10.42 27.56 0.42
CA SER A 163 10.34 26.78 -0.82
C SER A 163 8.88 26.59 -1.24
N LEU A 164 8.67 26.56 -2.55
CA LEU A 164 7.38 26.19 -3.15
C LEU A 164 7.49 24.78 -3.70
N LYS A 165 6.54 23.91 -3.31
CA LYS A 165 6.49 22.53 -3.76
C LYS A 165 5.20 22.27 -4.53
N ALA A 166 5.33 21.87 -5.80
CA ALA A 166 4.22 21.41 -6.63
C ALA A 166 4.26 19.88 -6.78
N ASP A 167 3.18 19.20 -6.47
CA ASP A 167 3.03 17.74 -6.63
C ASP A 167 1.88 17.47 -7.61
N LEU A 168 2.17 16.77 -8.70
CA LEU A 168 1.19 16.34 -9.69
C LEU A 168 1.21 14.82 -9.80
N ARG A 169 0.03 14.21 -9.71
CA ARG A 169 -0.13 12.76 -9.83
C ARG A 169 -1.26 12.41 -10.79
N TYR A 170 -0.98 11.46 -11.64
CA TYR A 170 -1.97 10.83 -12.50
C TYR A 170 -2.02 9.33 -12.19
N ALA A 171 -3.21 8.83 -11.89
CA ALA A 171 -3.44 7.40 -11.64
C ALA A 171 -4.48 6.87 -12.63
N LYS A 172 -4.16 5.76 -13.26
CA LYS A 172 -5.08 4.98 -14.09
C LYS A 172 -5.21 3.59 -13.48
N THR A 173 -6.43 3.20 -13.17
CA THR A 173 -6.77 1.87 -12.69
C THR A 173 -7.63 1.19 -13.75
N SER A 174 -7.26 0.00 -14.16
CA SER A 174 -8.04 -0.84 -15.08
C SER A 174 -8.49 -2.12 -14.37
N GLU A 175 -9.66 -2.60 -14.72
CA GLU A 175 -10.19 -3.83 -14.16
C GLU A 175 -9.30 -5.04 -14.47
N ASP A 176 -9.32 -6.00 -13.55
CA ASP A 176 -8.80 -7.34 -13.72
C ASP A 176 -9.92 -8.34 -13.43
N ALA A 177 -9.98 -9.43 -14.19
CA ALA A 177 -10.96 -10.51 -14.02
C ALA A 177 -12.45 -10.06 -13.95
N LYS A 178 -12.85 -9.02 -14.68
CA LYS A 178 -14.23 -8.48 -14.73
C LYS A 178 -14.72 -7.98 -13.37
N SER A 179 -13.84 -7.36 -12.62
CA SER A 179 -14.18 -6.75 -11.31
C SER A 179 -15.08 -5.51 -11.42
N GLY A 180 -15.14 -4.88 -12.60
CA GLY A 180 -15.83 -3.61 -12.82
C GLY A 180 -15.10 -2.40 -12.24
N ILE A 181 -13.81 -2.55 -11.88
CA ILE A 181 -13.01 -1.47 -11.31
C ILE A 181 -12.20 -0.80 -12.40
N ASP A 182 -12.75 0.26 -12.98
CA ASP A 182 -12.04 1.13 -13.93
C ASP A 182 -12.15 2.58 -13.44
N ASN A 183 -11.02 3.26 -13.31
CA ASN A 183 -10.98 4.63 -12.80
C ASN A 183 -9.75 5.39 -13.30
N LYS A 184 -9.91 6.70 -13.42
CA LYS A 184 -8.80 7.65 -13.66
C LYS A 184 -8.88 8.75 -12.62
N ALA A 185 -7.76 9.11 -12.04
CA ALA A 185 -7.67 10.17 -11.06
C ALA A 185 -6.48 11.08 -11.35
N ILE A 186 -6.70 12.38 -11.19
CA ILE A 186 -5.66 13.40 -11.23
C ILE A 186 -5.69 14.11 -9.88
N SER A 187 -4.53 14.29 -9.28
CA SER A 187 -4.37 15.02 -8.03
C SER A 187 -3.24 16.02 -8.19
N SER A 188 -3.47 17.25 -7.74
CA SER A 188 -2.45 18.30 -7.68
C SER A 188 -2.47 18.95 -6.30
N MET A 189 -1.29 19.34 -5.82
CA MET A 189 -1.09 20.05 -4.57
C MET A 189 0.03 21.08 -4.77
N LEU A 190 -0.17 22.27 -4.25
CA LEU A 190 0.78 23.38 -4.16
C LEU A 190 1.15 23.62 -2.70
#